data_60f6638df4757f443c4466f2f4efeb2d
#
_entry.id   60f6638df4757f443c4466f2f4efeb2d
#
_cell.length_a   1.000
_cell.length_b   1.000
_cell.length_c   1.000
_cell.angle_alpha   90.00
_cell.angle_beta   90.00
_cell.angle_gamma   90.00
#
_symmetry.space_group_name_H-M   'P 1'
#
loop_
_entity.id
_entity.type
_entity.pdbx_description
1 polymer ?
#
loop_
_entity_poly.entity_id
_entity_poly.type
_entity_poly.pdbx_seq_one_letter_code
_entity_poly.pdbx_strand_id
1 'polypeptide(L)'
;MEASKVCPGSDLRLQGTSLMSLFDSVSISTDIASSRDSLEARIAAVDWGALETTLGQDGYAVIPSLLVPNQCDQVSGFFFEDERFRSRIVMERYAFGRGEYKYFSYPLPDVVGRLRHSLYPHLAPIANRWHGAMRIDQRFPATHAEFREVCKRAGQQRPTPLLLRYQANDYCCLHQDLYGEHVFPFQAIVLLNEPGRDFEGGELLLTESNPKRPGRADVVPLRQGDAVILAVNHRPIRSARGFYRANLRHGVSRLHWGQRHTLGIIFHDAK
;
A
#
# COMPACT_ATOMS: atom_id res chain seq x y z
N MET A 1 32.61 -36.06 66.95
CA MET A 1 31.57 -36.04 68.00
C MET A 1 30.31 -35.65 67.33
N GLU A 2 29.58 -36.69 67.08
CA GLU A 2 28.22 -37.02 67.58
C GLU A 2 27.14 -36.10 67.09
N ALA A 3 26.03 -36.49 66.60
CA ALA A 3 25.33 -37.73 66.29
C ALA A 3 23.98 -37.36 65.72
N SER A 4 23.67 -37.95 64.64
CA SER A 4 22.47 -38.77 64.41
C SER A 4 21.17 -38.44 65.15
N LYS A 5 20.11 -38.19 64.39
CA LYS A 5 18.82 -38.91 64.58
C LYS A 5 17.93 -38.85 63.38
N VAL A 6 17.39 -40.02 63.06
CA VAL A 6 16.60 -40.48 61.93
C VAL A 6 15.13 -40.61 62.38
N CYS A 7 14.22 -40.34 61.37
CA CYS A 7 12.86 -40.91 61.11
C CYS A 7 11.65 -40.44 61.90
N PRO A 8 10.38 -40.77 61.45
CA PRO A 8 9.91 -41.17 60.12
C PRO A 8 8.60 -40.43 59.62
N GLY A 9 8.36 -40.51 58.36
CA GLY A 9 7.20 -40.78 57.52
C GLY A 9 5.79 -40.32 57.89
N SER A 10 5.17 -39.68 56.86
CA SER A 10 3.72 -39.92 56.58
C SER A 10 3.43 -39.55 55.14
N ASP A 11 2.98 -40.55 54.38
CA ASP A 11 2.37 -40.45 53.03
C ASP A 11 1.16 -39.52 53.06
N LEU A 12 1.14 -38.57 52.09
CA LEU A 12 -0.10 -37.95 51.67
C LEU A 12 -0.09 -37.88 50.13
N ARG A 13 -0.80 -38.87 49.53
CA ARG A 13 -1.22 -38.80 48.14
C ARG A 13 -2.12 -37.59 47.95
N LEU A 14 -1.71 -36.62 47.16
CA LEU A 14 -2.61 -35.65 46.60
C LEU A 14 -2.86 -36.00 45.14
N GLN A 15 -4.13 -36.23 44.85
CA GLN A 15 -4.72 -36.50 43.57
C GLN A 15 -4.40 -35.36 42.58
N GLY A 16 -3.89 -35.76 41.40
CA GLY A 16 -3.69 -34.86 40.28
C GLY A 16 -5.03 -34.44 39.71
N THR A 17 -5.37 -33.17 39.86
CA THR A 17 -6.39 -32.52 39.06
C THR A 17 -5.69 -31.79 37.88
N SER A 18 -6.13 -32.18 36.71
CA SER A 18 -5.66 -31.79 35.40
C SER A 18 -5.63 -30.27 35.23
N LEU A 19 -4.44 -29.69 35.10
CA LEU A 19 -4.18 -28.28 34.74
C LEU A 19 -4.06 -28.05 33.22
N MET A 20 -4.61 -28.99 32.43
CA MET A 20 -4.44 -28.95 30.96
C MET A 20 -5.55 -28.24 30.17
N SER A 21 -6.56 -27.65 30.80
CA SER A 21 -7.70 -27.09 30.07
C SER A 21 -7.74 -25.55 29.97
N LEU A 22 -6.77 -24.86 30.57
CA LEU A 22 -6.74 -23.39 30.56
C LEU A 22 -5.79 -22.77 29.50
N PHE A 23 -4.87 -23.56 28.94
CA PHE A 23 -3.94 -23.06 27.93
C PHE A 23 -4.48 -23.14 26.50
N ASP A 24 -5.38 -24.10 26.19
CA ASP A 24 -5.94 -24.24 24.84
C ASP A 24 -6.94 -23.14 24.47
N SER A 25 -7.66 -22.59 25.46
CA SER A 25 -8.63 -21.50 25.21
C SER A 25 -7.97 -20.14 24.95
N VAL A 26 -6.75 -19.91 25.46
CA VAL A 26 -6.00 -18.66 25.24
C VAL A 26 -5.34 -18.65 23.87
N SER A 27 -4.82 -19.78 23.40
CA SER A 27 -4.22 -19.90 22.06
C SER A 27 -5.25 -19.74 20.94
N ILE A 28 -6.43 -20.34 21.07
CA ILE A 28 -7.50 -20.22 20.07
C ILE A 28 -8.06 -18.78 20.02
N SER A 29 -8.15 -18.09 21.16
CA SER A 29 -8.64 -16.71 21.22
C SER A 29 -7.65 -15.71 20.60
N THR A 30 -6.34 -15.91 20.75
CA THR A 30 -5.29 -15.09 20.14
C THR A 30 -5.18 -15.34 18.64
N ASP A 31 -5.33 -16.57 18.17
CA ASP A 31 -5.31 -16.90 16.75
C ASP A 31 -6.53 -16.35 15.99
N ILE A 32 -7.71 -16.37 16.60
CA ILE A 32 -8.94 -15.84 16.02
C ILE A 32 -8.90 -14.29 15.99
N ALA A 33 -8.38 -13.64 17.00
CA ALA A 33 -8.19 -12.19 17.03
C ALA A 33 -7.12 -11.76 16.01
N SER A 34 -6.00 -12.48 15.92
CA SER A 34 -4.94 -12.26 14.92
C SER A 34 -5.45 -12.44 13.49
N SER A 35 -6.34 -13.42 13.25
CA SER A 35 -6.94 -13.67 11.94
C SER A 35 -7.90 -12.56 11.50
N ARG A 36 -8.67 -11.96 12.43
CA ARG A 36 -9.62 -10.88 12.13
C ARG A 36 -8.93 -9.54 11.87
N ASP A 37 -7.72 -9.35 12.36
CA ASP A 37 -6.93 -8.12 12.19
C ASP A 37 -5.82 -8.27 11.12
N SER A 38 -5.89 -9.33 10.32
CA SER A 38 -4.95 -9.54 9.22
C SER A 38 -5.12 -8.47 8.14
N LEU A 39 -4.06 -8.22 7.36
CA LEU A 39 -4.09 -7.30 6.22
C LEU A 39 -5.22 -7.66 5.23
N GLU A 40 -5.39 -8.96 4.95
CA GLU A 40 -6.43 -9.45 4.05
C GLU A 40 -7.84 -9.22 4.62
N ALA A 41 -8.02 -9.36 5.93
CA ALA A 41 -9.30 -9.07 6.57
C ALA A 41 -9.64 -7.56 6.48
N ARG A 42 -8.66 -6.68 6.68
CA ARG A 42 -8.86 -5.23 6.49
C ARG A 42 -9.20 -4.89 5.04
N ILE A 43 -8.52 -5.50 4.06
CA ILE A 43 -8.83 -5.31 2.63
C ILE A 43 -10.23 -5.84 2.28
N ALA A 44 -10.62 -6.99 2.82
CA ALA A 44 -11.94 -7.58 2.58
C ALA A 44 -13.07 -6.77 3.22
N ALA A 45 -12.79 -6.03 4.30
CA ALA A 45 -13.76 -5.18 4.99
C ALA A 45 -13.99 -3.82 4.30
N VAL A 46 -13.22 -3.47 3.27
CA VAL A 46 -13.39 -2.22 2.51
C VAL A 46 -14.72 -2.24 1.77
N ASP A 47 -15.49 -1.17 1.87
CA ASP A 47 -16.65 -0.96 0.99
C ASP A 47 -16.15 -0.56 -0.43
N TRP A 48 -15.90 -1.57 -1.24
CA TRP A 48 -15.41 -1.41 -2.60
C TRP A 48 -16.39 -0.68 -3.52
N GLY A 49 -17.70 -0.73 -3.22
CA GLY A 49 -18.73 0.02 -3.96
C GLY A 49 -18.65 1.53 -3.70
N ALA A 50 -18.55 1.91 -2.42
CA ALA A 50 -18.30 3.30 -2.03
C ALA A 50 -16.95 3.81 -2.54
N LEU A 51 -15.90 2.99 -2.46
CA LEU A 51 -14.56 3.32 -2.97
C LEU A 51 -14.60 3.57 -4.49
N GLU A 52 -15.25 2.71 -5.28
CA GLU A 52 -15.40 2.91 -6.72
C GLU A 52 -16.14 4.21 -7.04
N THR A 53 -17.19 4.53 -6.28
CA THR A 53 -17.95 5.76 -6.45
C THR A 53 -17.08 6.98 -6.25
N THR A 54 -16.35 7.03 -5.12
CA THR A 54 -15.42 8.13 -4.79
C THR A 54 -14.29 8.24 -5.82
N LEU A 55 -13.69 7.11 -6.19
CA LEU A 55 -12.65 7.05 -7.21
C LEU A 55 -13.15 7.58 -8.56
N GLY A 56 -14.39 7.28 -8.93
CA GLY A 56 -15.05 7.79 -10.13
C GLY A 56 -15.34 9.29 -10.08
N GLN A 57 -15.61 9.86 -8.90
CA GLN A 57 -15.90 11.29 -8.70
C GLN A 57 -14.64 12.13 -8.63
N ASP A 58 -13.65 11.68 -7.86
CA ASP A 58 -12.49 12.49 -7.46
C ASP A 58 -11.17 12.06 -8.12
N GLY A 59 -11.14 10.84 -8.69
CA GLY A 59 -9.90 10.27 -9.26
C GLY A 59 -9.02 9.60 -8.22
N TYR A 60 -9.40 9.65 -6.94
CA TYR A 60 -8.78 8.95 -5.83
C TYR A 60 -9.82 8.53 -4.78
N ALA A 61 -9.45 7.56 -3.94
CA ALA A 61 -10.23 7.18 -2.76
C ALA A 61 -9.29 6.69 -1.65
N VAL A 62 -9.58 7.05 -0.39
CA VAL A 62 -8.76 6.68 0.77
C VAL A 62 -9.33 5.43 1.45
N ILE A 63 -8.45 4.50 1.80
CA ILE A 63 -8.71 3.35 2.66
C ILE A 63 -8.05 3.66 4.01
N PRO A 64 -8.82 4.00 5.04
CA PRO A 64 -8.26 4.35 6.35
C PRO A 64 -7.58 3.15 7.01
N SER A 65 -6.45 3.39 7.69
CA SER A 65 -5.76 2.43 8.57
C SER A 65 -5.52 1.05 7.92
N LEU A 66 -5.16 1.05 6.61
CA LEU A 66 -4.87 -0.20 5.89
C LEU A 66 -3.66 -0.93 6.49
N LEU A 67 -2.63 -0.19 6.90
CA LEU A 67 -1.52 -0.71 7.69
C LEU A 67 -1.63 -0.20 9.14
N VAL A 68 -1.33 -1.06 10.09
CA VAL A 68 -1.23 -0.66 11.50
C VAL A 68 0.14 -0.01 11.78
N PRO A 69 0.29 0.82 12.84
CA PRO A 69 1.53 1.58 13.06
C PRO A 69 2.80 0.74 13.06
N ASN A 70 2.82 -0.41 13.71
CA ASN A 70 4.00 -1.29 13.71
C ASN A 70 4.37 -1.82 12.31
N GLN A 71 3.39 -2.04 11.43
CA GLN A 71 3.66 -2.38 10.02
C GLN A 71 4.23 -1.18 9.25
N CYS A 72 3.75 0.03 9.55
CA CYS A 72 4.29 1.25 8.96
C CYS A 72 5.76 1.44 9.36
N ASP A 73 6.09 1.26 10.63
CA ASP A 73 7.46 1.37 11.15
C ASP A 73 8.38 0.31 10.53
N GLN A 74 7.91 -0.94 10.44
CA GLN A 74 8.63 -2.02 9.79
C GLN A 74 8.95 -1.69 8.32
N VAL A 75 7.93 -1.25 7.56
CA VAL A 75 8.11 -0.93 6.13
C VAL A 75 9.01 0.28 5.94
N SER A 76 8.89 1.33 6.78
CA SER A 76 9.79 2.48 6.75
C SER A 76 11.25 2.07 7.01
N GLY A 77 11.46 1.14 7.94
CA GLY A 77 12.78 0.58 8.29
C GLY A 77 13.47 -0.10 7.10
N PHE A 78 12.74 -0.71 6.18
CA PHE A 78 13.30 -1.33 4.98
C PHE A 78 14.10 -0.35 4.13
N PHE A 79 13.83 0.95 4.21
CA PHE A 79 14.55 1.95 3.42
C PHE A 79 16.06 1.90 3.64
N PHE A 80 16.53 1.43 4.79
CA PHE A 80 17.94 1.34 5.18
C PHE A 80 18.57 -0.02 4.88
N GLU A 81 17.82 -0.96 4.28
CA GLU A 81 18.27 -2.31 3.93
C GLU A 81 18.45 -2.40 2.40
N ASP A 82 19.62 -1.93 1.90
CA ASP A 82 19.89 -1.75 0.46
C ASP A 82 19.71 -3.04 -0.37
N GLU A 83 19.93 -4.21 0.22
CA GLU A 83 19.77 -5.52 -0.42
C GLU A 83 18.33 -5.84 -0.83
N ARG A 84 17.32 -5.16 -0.26
CA ARG A 84 15.92 -5.32 -0.65
C ARG A 84 15.59 -4.64 -1.97
N PHE A 85 16.48 -3.80 -2.48
CA PHE A 85 16.16 -2.91 -3.59
C PHE A 85 17.03 -3.19 -4.82
N ARG A 86 16.41 -3.16 -5.99
CA ARG A 86 17.10 -3.27 -7.28
C ARG A 86 17.69 -1.95 -7.79
N SER A 87 17.18 -0.82 -7.30
CA SER A 87 17.67 0.49 -7.70
C SER A 87 17.26 1.58 -6.73
N ARG A 88 18.09 2.60 -6.61
CA ARG A 88 17.88 3.85 -5.87
C ARG A 88 17.90 5.02 -6.84
N ILE A 89 16.92 5.89 -6.77
CA ILE A 89 16.76 7.07 -7.59
C ILE A 89 16.80 8.31 -6.70
N VAL A 90 17.69 9.24 -7.00
CA VAL A 90 17.73 10.59 -6.41
C VAL A 90 16.99 11.49 -7.39
N MET A 91 15.84 12.03 -6.99
CA MET A 91 14.90 12.75 -7.88
C MET A 91 15.51 13.98 -8.53
N GLU A 92 16.37 14.70 -7.82
CA GLU A 92 17.02 15.92 -8.29
C GLU A 92 17.85 15.70 -9.57
N ARG A 93 18.42 14.49 -9.74
CA ARG A 93 19.20 14.14 -10.94
C ARG A 93 18.37 14.03 -12.20
N TYR A 94 17.06 13.93 -12.09
CA TYR A 94 16.12 13.73 -13.19
C TYR A 94 15.10 14.84 -13.30
N ALA A 95 15.27 15.94 -12.54
CA ALA A 95 14.36 17.10 -12.51
C ALA A 95 12.89 16.72 -12.08
N PHE A 96 12.71 15.62 -11.34
CA PHE A 96 11.40 15.21 -10.80
C PHE A 96 11.08 15.83 -9.43
N GLY A 97 11.96 16.63 -8.85
CA GLY A 97 11.82 17.20 -7.53
C GLY A 97 13.05 16.95 -6.68
N ARG A 98 12.89 16.83 -5.36
CA ARG A 98 13.93 16.50 -4.39
C ARG A 98 13.43 15.38 -3.49
N GLY A 99 14.32 14.54 -3.04
CA GLY A 99 14.04 13.33 -2.29
C GLY A 99 14.56 12.10 -3.03
N GLU A 100 14.28 10.95 -2.51
CA GLU A 100 14.74 9.72 -3.09
C GLU A 100 13.73 8.60 -2.96
N TYR A 101 13.81 7.64 -3.87
CA TYR A 101 13.02 6.41 -3.79
C TYR A 101 13.84 5.22 -4.24
N LYS A 102 13.41 4.04 -3.76
CA LYS A 102 14.04 2.76 -4.05
C LYS A 102 12.98 1.78 -4.54
N TYR A 103 13.23 1.16 -5.69
CA TYR A 103 12.39 0.06 -6.19
C TYR A 103 12.81 -1.24 -5.53
N PHE A 104 11.87 -1.99 -4.99
CA PHE A 104 12.14 -3.30 -4.42
C PHE A 104 12.68 -4.29 -5.46
N SER A 105 13.46 -5.27 -4.98
CA SER A 105 13.86 -6.47 -5.71
C SER A 105 12.80 -7.56 -5.56
N TYR A 106 12.80 -8.57 -6.43
CA TYR A 106 12.17 -9.85 -6.13
C TYR A 106 13.12 -10.75 -5.34
N PRO A 107 12.63 -11.53 -4.34
CA PRO A 107 11.24 -11.57 -3.86
C PRO A 107 10.88 -10.28 -3.11
N LEU A 108 9.64 -9.81 -3.28
CA LEU A 108 9.13 -8.66 -2.51
C LEU A 108 9.05 -9.00 -1.02
N PRO A 109 9.24 -8.02 -0.10
CA PRO A 109 8.86 -8.19 1.29
C PRO A 109 7.40 -8.65 1.41
N ASP A 110 7.11 -9.53 2.38
CA ASP A 110 5.80 -10.19 2.51
C ASP A 110 4.64 -9.19 2.48
N VAL A 111 4.70 -8.15 3.32
CA VAL A 111 3.65 -7.12 3.39
C VAL A 111 3.42 -6.41 2.05
N VAL A 112 4.49 -6.14 1.29
CA VAL A 112 4.41 -5.48 -0.03
C VAL A 112 3.77 -6.41 -1.06
N GLY A 113 4.20 -7.68 -1.06
CA GLY A 113 3.64 -8.72 -1.93
C GLY A 113 2.16 -8.96 -1.66
N ARG A 114 1.77 -9.05 -0.39
CA ARG A 114 0.38 -9.25 0.05
C ARG A 114 -0.50 -8.07 -0.33
N LEU A 115 -0.08 -6.82 -0.08
CA LEU A 115 -0.81 -5.62 -0.52
C LEU A 115 -1.07 -5.66 -2.03
N ARG A 116 -0.02 -5.92 -2.82
CA ARG A 116 -0.11 -5.96 -4.27
C ARG A 116 -1.05 -7.06 -4.77
N HIS A 117 -0.97 -8.24 -4.16
CA HIS A 117 -1.79 -9.39 -4.53
C HIS A 117 -3.26 -9.21 -4.12
N SER A 118 -3.51 -8.73 -2.89
CA SER A 118 -4.86 -8.69 -2.32
C SER A 118 -5.69 -7.48 -2.76
N LEU A 119 -5.08 -6.35 -3.09
CA LEU A 119 -5.80 -5.18 -3.61
C LEU A 119 -6.23 -5.37 -5.07
N TYR A 120 -5.41 -6.04 -5.89
CA TYR A 120 -5.61 -6.17 -7.33
C TYR A 120 -6.98 -6.76 -7.73
N PRO A 121 -7.47 -7.87 -7.15
CA PRO A 121 -8.73 -8.48 -7.57
C PRO A 121 -9.95 -7.57 -7.39
N HIS A 122 -9.89 -6.65 -6.43
CA HIS A 122 -10.93 -5.66 -6.21
C HIS A 122 -10.85 -4.49 -7.20
N LEU A 123 -9.65 -4.13 -7.62
CA LEU A 123 -9.39 -3.00 -8.52
C LEU A 123 -9.53 -3.38 -10.00
N ALA A 124 -9.26 -4.62 -10.39
CA ALA A 124 -9.32 -5.06 -11.78
C ALA A 124 -10.72 -4.92 -12.42
N PRO A 125 -11.84 -5.26 -11.75
CA PRO A 125 -13.17 -4.99 -12.27
C PRO A 125 -13.46 -3.50 -12.49
N ILE A 126 -13.01 -2.62 -11.58
CA ILE A 126 -13.15 -1.16 -11.71
C ILE A 126 -12.34 -0.66 -12.91
N ALA A 127 -11.10 -1.12 -13.04
CA ALA A 127 -10.22 -0.82 -14.17
C ALA A 127 -10.86 -1.21 -15.51
N ASN A 128 -11.47 -2.39 -15.58
CA ASN A 128 -12.17 -2.86 -16.77
C ASN A 128 -13.39 -2.03 -17.12
N ARG A 129 -14.17 -1.59 -16.12
CA ARG A 129 -15.30 -0.66 -16.35
C ARG A 129 -14.82 0.69 -16.86
N TRP A 130 -13.72 1.22 -16.29
CA TRP A 130 -13.13 2.49 -16.74
C TRP A 130 -12.59 2.40 -18.17
N HIS A 131 -11.89 1.32 -18.51
CA HIS A 131 -11.43 1.10 -19.88
C HIS A 131 -12.60 0.99 -20.86
N GLY A 132 -13.67 0.28 -20.49
CA GLY A 132 -14.89 0.23 -21.30
C GLY A 132 -15.51 1.61 -21.52
N ALA A 133 -15.66 2.43 -20.47
CA ALA A 133 -16.18 3.79 -20.54
C ALA A 133 -15.30 4.72 -21.42
N MET A 134 -13.99 4.53 -21.37
CA MET A 134 -13.01 5.29 -22.16
C MET A 134 -12.76 4.73 -23.57
N ARG A 135 -13.43 3.64 -23.96
CA ARG A 135 -13.24 2.91 -25.23
C ARG A 135 -11.77 2.48 -25.42
N ILE A 136 -11.22 1.86 -24.39
CA ILE A 136 -9.90 1.24 -24.41
C ILE A 136 -10.13 -0.27 -24.45
N ASP A 137 -9.52 -0.97 -25.41
CA ASP A 137 -9.74 -2.41 -25.63
C ASP A 137 -9.04 -3.30 -24.60
N GLN A 138 -7.95 -2.81 -23.99
CA GLN A 138 -7.22 -3.56 -22.95
C GLN A 138 -8.13 -3.95 -21.81
N ARG A 139 -8.05 -5.22 -21.39
CA ARG A 139 -8.75 -5.78 -20.23
C ARG A 139 -7.75 -6.42 -19.28
N PHE A 140 -8.05 -6.34 -18.01
CA PHE A 140 -7.23 -6.86 -16.93
C PHE A 140 -7.83 -8.18 -16.44
N PRO A 141 -7.03 -9.25 -16.27
CA PRO A 141 -7.48 -10.53 -15.77
C PRO A 141 -7.92 -10.42 -14.29
N ALA A 142 -8.58 -11.45 -13.80
CA ALA A 142 -9.16 -11.44 -12.45
C ALA A 142 -8.10 -11.44 -11.33
N THR A 143 -6.96 -12.09 -11.55
CA THR A 143 -5.92 -12.24 -10.54
C THR A 143 -4.65 -11.47 -10.91
N HIS A 144 -3.93 -11.00 -9.89
CA HIS A 144 -2.64 -10.34 -10.08
C HIS A 144 -1.58 -11.27 -10.71
N ALA A 145 -1.64 -12.57 -10.39
CA ALA A 145 -0.73 -13.55 -10.97
C ALA A 145 -0.87 -13.65 -12.49
N GLU A 146 -2.11 -13.73 -13.00
CA GLU A 146 -2.39 -13.73 -14.44
C GLU A 146 -1.93 -12.43 -15.10
N PHE A 147 -2.15 -11.28 -14.44
CA PHE A 147 -1.70 -9.99 -14.98
C PHE A 147 -0.18 -9.88 -15.04
N ARG A 148 0.53 -10.42 -14.06
CA ARG A 148 2.00 -10.49 -14.08
C ARG A 148 2.50 -11.35 -15.25
N GLU A 149 1.82 -12.45 -15.60
CA GLU A 149 2.18 -13.24 -16.77
C GLU A 149 1.93 -12.48 -18.10
N VAL A 150 0.90 -11.61 -18.15
CA VAL A 150 0.72 -10.70 -19.30
C VAL A 150 1.90 -9.72 -19.40
N CYS A 151 2.29 -9.08 -18.30
CA CYS A 151 3.43 -8.19 -18.22
C CYS A 151 4.74 -8.89 -18.63
N LYS A 152 4.97 -10.10 -18.11
CA LYS A 152 6.17 -10.89 -18.39
C LYS A 152 6.32 -11.23 -19.87
N ARG A 153 5.23 -11.61 -20.55
CA ARG A 153 5.23 -11.86 -22.00
C ARG A 153 5.60 -10.62 -22.83
N ALA A 154 5.32 -9.43 -22.32
CA ALA A 154 5.72 -8.16 -22.92
C ALA A 154 7.13 -7.68 -22.49
N GLY A 155 7.89 -8.52 -21.78
CA GLY A 155 9.22 -8.18 -21.28
C GLY A 155 9.23 -7.30 -20.02
N GLN A 156 8.07 -7.06 -19.39
CA GLN A 156 7.94 -6.33 -18.15
C GLN A 156 8.12 -7.28 -16.96
N GLN A 157 9.34 -7.36 -16.41
CA GLN A 157 9.70 -8.32 -15.36
C GLN A 157 10.33 -7.67 -14.14
N ARG A 158 10.62 -6.37 -14.18
CA ARG A 158 11.22 -5.64 -13.07
C ARG A 158 10.13 -5.17 -12.11
N PRO A 159 10.20 -5.53 -10.80
CA PRO A 159 9.19 -5.10 -9.84
C PRO A 159 9.14 -3.58 -9.72
N THR A 160 7.95 -3.05 -9.63
CA THR A 160 7.68 -1.61 -9.55
C THR A 160 7.22 -1.11 -8.18
N PRO A 161 6.85 -1.92 -7.20
CA PRO A 161 6.66 -1.40 -5.85
C PRO A 161 7.90 -0.68 -5.36
N LEU A 162 7.71 0.47 -4.68
CA LEU A 162 8.78 1.37 -4.32
C LEU A 162 8.54 1.98 -2.95
N LEU A 163 9.64 2.33 -2.28
CA LEU A 163 9.64 3.05 -1.02
C LEU A 163 10.27 4.41 -1.24
N LEU A 164 9.52 5.49 -0.91
CA LEU A 164 9.93 6.87 -1.08
C LEU A 164 10.28 7.47 0.27
N ARG A 165 11.31 8.31 0.29
CA ARG A 165 11.73 9.11 1.45
C ARG A 165 11.88 10.57 1.07
N TYR A 166 11.28 11.43 1.87
CA TYR A 166 11.40 12.88 1.80
C TYR A 166 11.90 13.42 3.14
N GLN A 167 12.78 14.39 3.08
CA GLN A 167 13.31 15.17 4.20
C GLN A 167 12.91 16.64 4.05
N ALA A 168 13.23 17.48 5.03
CA ALA A 168 12.93 18.92 4.95
C ALA A 168 13.42 19.52 3.62
N ASN A 169 12.55 20.31 2.99
CA ASN A 169 12.69 20.93 1.66
C ASN A 169 12.55 19.97 0.45
N ASP A 170 12.34 18.68 0.66
CA ASP A 170 12.05 17.76 -0.43
C ASP A 170 10.61 17.89 -0.92
N TYR A 171 10.39 17.53 -2.18
CA TYR A 171 9.09 17.56 -2.86
C TYR A 171 9.11 16.67 -4.09
N CYS A 172 7.96 16.33 -4.65
CA CYS A 172 7.86 15.63 -5.93
C CYS A 172 7.01 16.42 -6.90
N CYS A 173 7.55 16.65 -8.10
CA CYS A 173 6.83 17.31 -9.19
C CYS A 173 5.60 16.50 -9.61
N LEU A 174 4.61 17.17 -10.19
CA LEU A 174 3.41 16.54 -10.74
C LEU A 174 3.77 15.64 -11.92
N HIS A 175 3.50 14.34 -11.80
CA HIS A 175 3.87 13.31 -12.77
C HIS A 175 2.79 12.24 -12.94
N GLN A 176 3.07 11.25 -13.77
CA GLN A 176 2.28 10.06 -14.03
C GLN A 176 3.23 8.85 -14.02
N ASP A 177 2.83 7.75 -13.38
CA ASP A 177 3.63 6.52 -13.32
C ASP A 177 3.24 5.57 -14.47
N LEU A 178 3.90 5.75 -15.60
CA LEU A 178 3.64 4.98 -16.82
C LEU A 178 4.88 4.16 -17.19
N TYR A 179 4.88 2.87 -16.86
CA TYR A 179 6.01 1.97 -17.09
C TYR A 179 5.63 0.80 -18.02
N GLY A 180 6.18 0.79 -19.22
CA GLY A 180 5.98 -0.29 -20.17
C GLY A 180 4.69 -0.20 -20.99
N GLU A 181 4.32 -1.32 -21.64
CA GLU A 181 3.17 -1.42 -22.52
C GLU A 181 1.87 -1.69 -21.77
N HIS A 182 1.94 -2.59 -20.79
CA HIS A 182 0.80 -2.96 -19.96
C HIS A 182 0.83 -2.14 -18.67
N VAL A 183 0.05 -1.05 -18.66
CA VAL A 183 -0.09 -0.17 -17.49
C VAL A 183 -1.43 -0.45 -16.82
N PHE A 184 -1.42 -0.79 -15.53
CA PHE A 184 -2.64 -0.86 -14.73
C PHE A 184 -3.09 0.56 -14.37
N PRO A 185 -4.37 0.94 -14.51
CA PRO A 185 -4.79 2.34 -14.41
C PRO A 185 -4.83 2.90 -12.99
N PHE A 186 -4.59 2.08 -11.98
CA PHE A 186 -4.56 2.49 -10.57
C PHE A 186 -3.23 2.13 -9.92
N GLN A 187 -2.89 2.90 -8.90
CA GLN A 187 -1.84 2.57 -7.93
C GLN A 187 -2.35 2.80 -6.52
N ALA A 188 -1.71 2.18 -5.54
CA ALA A 188 -1.94 2.48 -4.13
C ALA A 188 -0.71 3.17 -3.55
N ILE A 189 -0.90 4.20 -2.71
CA ILE A 189 0.16 4.84 -1.95
C ILE A 189 -0.23 4.76 -0.48
N VAL A 190 0.65 4.20 0.37
CA VAL A 190 0.44 4.14 1.81
C VAL A 190 1.36 5.15 2.49
N LEU A 191 0.80 6.00 3.35
CA LEU A 191 1.57 6.92 4.19
C LEU A 191 2.08 6.19 5.43
N LEU A 192 3.40 6.22 5.66
CA LEU A 192 4.04 5.43 6.72
C LEU A 192 4.37 6.24 7.98
N ASN A 193 4.29 7.56 7.94
CA ASN A 193 4.54 8.46 9.06
C ASN A 193 3.31 9.28 9.40
N GLU A 194 3.21 9.77 10.64
CA GLU A 194 2.07 10.57 11.09
C GLU A 194 2.30 12.06 10.85
N PRO A 195 1.43 12.73 10.08
CA PRO A 195 1.49 14.19 9.89
C PRO A 195 1.36 14.94 11.23
N GLY A 196 2.14 16.01 11.39
CA GLY A 196 2.16 16.83 12.60
C GLY A 196 3.01 16.25 13.74
N ARG A 197 3.32 14.94 13.72
CA ARG A 197 4.22 14.30 14.67
C ARG A 197 5.61 14.02 14.08
N ASP A 198 5.65 13.45 12.89
CA ASP A 198 6.88 12.99 12.26
C ASP A 198 7.36 13.95 11.17
N PHE A 199 6.44 14.73 10.60
CA PHE A 199 6.70 15.71 9.55
C PHE A 199 5.59 16.75 9.42
N GLU A 200 5.86 17.84 8.70
CA GLU A 200 4.89 18.88 8.32
C GLU A 200 5.12 19.31 6.84
N GLY A 201 4.05 19.65 6.13
CA GLY A 201 4.06 19.77 4.68
C GLY A 201 4.07 18.40 4.01
N GLY A 202 4.53 18.32 2.77
CA GLY A 202 4.63 17.05 2.06
C GLY A 202 3.28 16.39 1.75
N GLU A 203 2.23 17.18 1.57
CA GLU A 203 0.89 16.71 1.21
C GLU A 203 0.93 16.00 -0.15
N LEU A 204 0.17 14.92 -0.27
CA LEU A 204 -0.09 14.30 -1.56
C LEU A 204 -1.07 15.17 -2.35
N LEU A 205 -0.62 15.62 -3.50
CA LEU A 205 -1.40 16.45 -4.42
C LEU A 205 -1.89 15.62 -5.58
N LEU A 206 -3.15 15.78 -5.96
CA LEU A 206 -3.71 15.26 -7.19
C LEU A 206 -4.23 16.42 -8.03
N THR A 207 -3.84 16.47 -9.30
CA THR A 207 -4.36 17.47 -10.24
C THR A 207 -5.13 16.78 -11.36
N GLU A 208 -6.25 17.40 -11.73
CA GLU A 208 -7.04 17.00 -12.87
C GLU A 208 -7.06 18.11 -13.90
N SER A 209 -6.76 17.79 -15.13
CA SER A 209 -6.80 18.74 -16.23
C SER A 209 -7.65 18.24 -17.40
N ASN A 210 -8.31 19.19 -18.04
CA ASN A 210 -9.08 18.98 -19.25
C ASN A 210 -8.76 20.13 -20.20
N PRO A 211 -8.48 19.88 -21.51
CA PRO A 211 -8.16 20.95 -22.46
C PRO A 211 -9.22 22.04 -22.61
N LYS A 212 -10.46 21.75 -22.20
CA LYS A 212 -11.62 22.65 -22.38
C LYS A 212 -12.09 23.34 -21.08
N ARG A 213 -11.43 23.09 -19.94
CA ARG A 213 -11.84 23.64 -18.64
C ARG A 213 -10.61 23.93 -17.78
N PRO A 214 -10.69 24.88 -16.83
CA PRO A 214 -9.66 25.06 -15.82
C PRO A 214 -9.40 23.74 -15.07
N GLY A 215 -8.15 23.48 -14.74
CA GLY A 215 -7.75 22.32 -13.95
C GLY A 215 -8.19 22.44 -12.50
N ARG A 216 -8.30 21.30 -11.82
CA ARG A 216 -8.57 21.16 -10.38
C ARG A 216 -7.32 20.60 -9.71
N ALA A 217 -7.07 21.01 -8.47
CA ALA A 217 -6.06 20.43 -7.61
C ALA A 217 -6.72 20.05 -6.27
N ASP A 218 -6.44 18.85 -5.81
CA ASP A 218 -6.89 18.31 -4.53
C ASP A 218 -5.68 18.01 -3.64
N VAL A 219 -5.80 18.31 -2.36
CA VAL A 219 -4.91 17.81 -1.32
C VAL A 219 -5.55 16.54 -0.76
N VAL A 220 -4.86 15.42 -0.88
CA VAL A 220 -5.37 14.14 -0.39
C VAL A 220 -5.02 13.99 1.09
N PRO A 221 -6.01 14.03 2.01
CA PRO A 221 -5.75 13.91 3.43
C PRO A 221 -5.40 12.46 3.78
N LEU A 222 -4.22 12.25 4.34
CA LEU A 222 -3.75 10.93 4.78
C LEU A 222 -3.19 11.02 6.20
N ARG A 223 -3.41 9.97 6.99
CA ARG A 223 -2.77 9.68 8.27
C ARG A 223 -1.85 8.49 8.14
N GLN A 224 -1.05 8.22 9.15
CA GLN A 224 -0.20 7.02 9.20
C GLN A 224 -1.04 5.75 9.01
N GLY A 225 -0.62 4.90 8.08
CA GLY A 225 -1.30 3.66 7.75
C GLY A 225 -2.43 3.78 6.74
N ASP A 226 -2.89 4.99 6.41
CA ASP A 226 -3.89 5.18 5.36
C ASP A 226 -3.28 4.84 3.99
N ALA A 227 -4.07 4.17 3.16
CA ALA A 227 -3.77 3.99 1.76
C ALA A 227 -4.70 4.83 0.89
N VAL A 228 -4.17 5.43 -0.16
CA VAL A 228 -4.98 6.02 -1.21
C VAL A 228 -4.86 5.19 -2.48
N ILE A 229 -5.99 4.86 -3.08
CA ILE A 229 -6.04 4.38 -4.46
C ILE A 229 -6.25 5.58 -5.36
N LEU A 230 -5.41 5.75 -6.37
CA LEU A 230 -5.52 6.86 -7.30
C LEU A 230 -5.34 6.40 -8.76
N ALA A 231 -5.92 7.18 -9.67
CA ALA A 231 -5.74 6.96 -11.10
C ALA A 231 -4.36 7.44 -11.54
N VAL A 232 -3.63 6.58 -12.27
CA VAL A 232 -2.25 6.83 -12.70
C VAL A 232 -2.19 7.95 -13.75
N ASN A 233 -3.16 7.98 -14.70
CA ASN A 233 -3.14 8.96 -15.78
C ASN A 233 -4.51 9.50 -16.19
N HIS A 234 -5.51 8.66 -16.41
CA HIS A 234 -6.81 9.06 -16.90
C HIS A 234 -7.95 8.50 -16.06
N ARG A 235 -9.05 9.26 -15.98
CA ARG A 235 -10.33 8.75 -15.51
C ARG A 235 -11.46 9.10 -16.48
N PRO A 236 -12.51 8.27 -16.58
CA PRO A 236 -13.70 8.59 -17.36
C PRO A 236 -14.55 9.61 -16.60
N ILE A 237 -14.87 10.72 -17.25
CA ILE A 237 -15.85 11.68 -16.73
C ILE A 237 -17.12 11.60 -17.58
N ARG A 238 -18.25 11.44 -16.91
CA ARG A 238 -19.56 11.42 -17.58
C ARG A 238 -19.93 12.78 -18.12
N SER A 239 -20.46 12.84 -19.33
CA SER A 239 -20.98 14.03 -19.98
C SER A 239 -22.33 13.70 -20.65
N ALA A 240 -23.02 14.74 -21.17
CA ALA A 240 -24.29 14.54 -21.89
C ALA A 240 -24.14 13.63 -23.13
N ARG A 241 -22.95 13.49 -23.71
CA ARG A 241 -22.67 12.71 -24.92
C ARG A 241 -21.88 11.43 -24.64
N GLY A 242 -21.84 10.93 -23.40
CA GLY A 242 -21.06 9.76 -22.99
C GLY A 242 -19.90 10.13 -22.06
N PHE A 243 -18.73 9.50 -22.24
CA PHE A 243 -17.57 9.73 -21.38
C PHE A 243 -16.45 10.44 -22.15
N TYR A 244 -15.69 11.29 -21.43
CA TYR A 244 -14.43 11.82 -21.90
C TYR A 244 -13.31 11.50 -20.89
N ARG A 245 -12.06 11.56 -21.32
CA ARG A 245 -10.89 11.28 -20.48
C ARG A 245 -10.41 12.57 -19.83
N ALA A 246 -10.39 12.64 -18.50
CA ALA A 246 -9.67 13.64 -17.77
C ALA A 246 -8.26 13.16 -17.49
N ASN A 247 -7.29 14.06 -17.57
CA ASN A 247 -5.89 13.74 -17.34
C ASN A 247 -5.54 14.06 -15.89
N LEU A 248 -5.01 13.08 -15.16
CA LEU A 248 -4.59 13.22 -13.78
C LEU A 248 -3.06 13.19 -13.68
N ARG A 249 -2.56 13.94 -12.71
CA ARG A 249 -1.17 13.89 -12.26
C ARG A 249 -1.17 13.97 -10.75
N HIS A 250 -0.16 13.36 -10.13
CA HIS A 250 0.03 13.46 -8.69
C HIS A 250 1.47 13.92 -8.38
N GLY A 251 1.67 14.40 -7.17
CA GLY A 251 2.95 14.86 -6.68
C GLY A 251 2.90 15.05 -5.17
N VAL A 252 3.99 15.55 -4.61
CA VAL A 252 4.12 15.81 -3.17
C VAL A 252 4.55 17.25 -2.98
N SER A 253 3.82 18.01 -2.16
CA SER A 253 4.18 19.37 -1.80
C SER A 253 5.52 19.42 -1.05
N ARG A 254 6.06 20.60 -0.84
CA ARG A 254 7.32 20.76 -0.11
C ARG A 254 7.16 20.34 1.35
N LEU A 255 8.04 19.43 1.81
CA LEU A 255 8.16 19.09 3.21
C LEU A 255 8.82 20.25 3.97
N HIS A 256 8.21 20.70 5.05
CA HIS A 256 8.73 21.84 5.82
C HIS A 256 9.77 21.37 6.86
N TRP A 257 9.45 20.30 7.59
CA TRP A 257 10.38 19.65 8.54
C TRP A 257 10.07 18.17 8.69
N GLY A 258 10.98 17.44 9.31
CA GLY A 258 10.82 16.04 9.64
C GLY A 258 11.19 15.09 8.51
N GLN A 259 10.63 13.89 8.56
CA GLN A 259 10.87 12.83 7.58
C GLN A 259 9.56 12.13 7.22
N ARG A 260 9.32 11.95 5.92
CA ARG A 260 8.11 11.33 5.38
C ARG A 260 8.48 10.16 4.49
N HIS A 261 7.95 8.97 4.82
CA HIS A 261 8.04 7.79 3.97
C HIS A 261 6.67 7.43 3.39
N THR A 262 6.66 6.94 2.17
CA THR A 262 5.49 6.33 1.56
C THR A 262 5.86 5.06 0.81
N LEU A 263 4.96 4.08 0.87
CA LEU A 263 5.03 2.86 0.09
C LEU A 263 4.14 3.01 -1.15
N GLY A 264 4.73 2.95 -2.34
CA GLY A 264 4.01 2.91 -3.61
C GLY A 264 3.79 1.47 -4.07
N ILE A 265 2.55 1.11 -4.35
CA ILE A 265 2.15 -0.18 -4.90
C ILE A 265 1.67 0.03 -6.33
N ILE A 266 2.52 -0.27 -7.28
CA ILE A 266 2.21 -0.30 -8.71
C ILE A 266 1.98 -1.76 -9.08
N PHE A 267 0.92 -2.06 -9.82
CA PHE A 267 0.47 -3.43 -10.06
C PHE A 267 1.11 -4.10 -11.28
N HIS A 268 1.59 -3.34 -12.25
CA HIS A 268 2.36 -3.87 -13.39
C HIS A 268 3.87 -3.81 -13.09
N ASP A 269 4.63 -4.70 -13.75
CA ASP A 269 6.09 -4.65 -13.72
C ASP A 269 6.63 -3.77 -14.87
N ALA A 270 7.86 -3.26 -14.73
CA ALA A 270 8.55 -2.48 -15.76
C ALA A 270 9.43 -3.37 -16.67
N LYS A 271 9.86 -2.83 -17.81
CA LYS A 271 10.86 -3.46 -18.70
C LYS A 271 12.25 -3.45 -18.11
#